data_aab2f4f31fcc3ce01ef4bfb8eefe3d77
#
_entry.id   aab2f4f31fcc3ce01ef4bfb8eefe3d77
#
_cell.length_a   1.000
_cell.length_b   1.000
_cell.length_c   1.000
_cell.angle_alpha   90.00
_cell.angle_beta   90.00
_cell.angle_gamma   90.00
#
_symmetry.space_group_name_H-M   'P 1'
#
loop_
_entity.id
_entity.type
_entity.pdbx_description
1 polymer ?
#
loop_
_entity_poly.entity_id
_entity_poly.type
_entity_poly.pdbx_seq_one_letter_code
_entity_poly.pdbx_strand_id
1 'polypeptide(L)'
;MKKYTISGMSCAACQSRVEKAVNALPDVDSAVVSLLTNSMQVEGSASDSEIIQTVEKAGYGAKTAGGSKKDTASMEEDQLKDTQTPILRKRLIVSLVLLIPLMYISMGHLMWDWPLPSFLIDNHIAMGLIQMLFTIAILVINQKFFISGFKGVLNKAPNMDTLVAMGAGAAFAYSTYVLYMEVLFKKIKKTCDLIDKANYFVL
;
A
#
# COMPACT_ATOMS: atom_id res chain seq x y z
N MET A 1 -35.89 -1.34 -6.96
CA MET A 1 -34.55 -1.61 -6.38
C MET A 1 -33.57 -1.99 -7.47
N LYS A 2 -32.54 -1.21 -7.67
CA LYS A 2 -31.44 -1.50 -8.58
C LYS A 2 -30.22 -1.96 -7.76
N LYS A 3 -29.48 -2.97 -8.24
CA LYS A 3 -28.31 -3.52 -7.54
C LYS A 3 -27.06 -3.24 -8.36
N TYR A 4 -26.00 -2.75 -7.69
CA TYR A 4 -24.71 -2.43 -8.28
C TYR A 4 -23.59 -3.16 -7.53
N THR A 5 -22.53 -3.53 -8.23
CA THR A 5 -21.29 -4.02 -7.63
C THR A 5 -20.32 -2.86 -7.55
N ILE A 6 -19.80 -2.59 -6.34
CA ILE A 6 -18.85 -1.52 -6.08
C ILE A 6 -17.46 -2.11 -5.87
N SER A 7 -16.46 -1.55 -6.54
CA SER A 7 -15.06 -1.96 -6.37
C SER A 7 -14.22 -0.84 -5.77
N GLY A 8 -13.20 -1.22 -4.99
CA GLY A 8 -12.27 -0.27 -4.37
C GLY A 8 -12.65 0.16 -2.96
N MET A 9 -13.73 -0.38 -2.36
CA MET A 9 -14.05 -0.16 -0.95
C MET A 9 -13.19 -1.08 -0.07
N SER A 10 -12.55 -0.52 0.94
CA SER A 10 -11.70 -1.26 1.88
C SER A 10 -12.04 -0.99 3.35
N CYS A 11 -12.92 -0.02 3.63
CA CYS A 11 -13.23 0.40 4.99
C CYS A 11 -14.65 1.00 5.11
N ALA A 12 -15.16 1.07 6.36
CA ALA A 12 -16.47 1.64 6.65
C ALA A 12 -16.61 3.12 6.23
N ALA A 13 -15.52 3.88 6.27
CA ALA A 13 -15.50 5.26 5.78
C ALA A 13 -15.74 5.34 4.26
N CYS A 14 -15.23 4.36 3.50
CA CYS A 14 -15.47 4.23 2.07
C CYS A 14 -16.95 3.97 1.77
N GLN A 15 -17.57 3.05 2.55
CA GLN A 15 -18.99 2.73 2.47
C GLN A 15 -19.83 3.99 2.69
N SER A 16 -19.65 4.68 3.82
CA SER A 16 -20.40 5.90 4.16
C SER A 16 -20.24 7.01 3.13
N ARG A 17 -19.07 7.09 2.48
CA ARG A 17 -18.81 8.08 1.44
C ARG A 17 -19.59 7.80 0.17
N VAL A 18 -19.62 6.54 -0.28
CA VAL A 18 -20.42 6.12 -1.43
C VAL A 18 -21.91 6.34 -1.16
N GLU A 19 -22.40 5.93 0.02
CA GLU A 19 -23.78 6.15 0.43
C GLU A 19 -24.17 7.62 0.40
N LYS A 20 -23.35 8.50 1.00
CA LYS A 20 -23.60 9.94 1.00
C LYS A 20 -23.56 10.54 -0.41
N ALA A 21 -22.66 10.10 -1.26
CA ALA A 21 -22.57 10.62 -2.61
C ALA A 21 -23.79 10.24 -3.46
N VAL A 22 -24.27 9.01 -3.33
CA VAL A 22 -25.43 8.53 -4.10
C VAL A 22 -26.74 9.08 -3.52
N ASN A 23 -26.90 9.15 -2.20
CA ASN A 23 -28.05 9.76 -1.54
C ASN A 23 -28.16 11.28 -1.75
N ALA A 24 -27.12 11.94 -2.24
CA ALA A 24 -27.14 13.36 -2.59
C ALA A 24 -27.77 13.62 -3.98
N LEU A 25 -28.04 12.57 -4.77
CA LEU A 25 -28.71 12.70 -6.06
C LEU A 25 -30.21 12.95 -5.84
N PRO A 26 -30.84 13.90 -6.58
CA PRO A 26 -32.23 14.30 -6.38
C PRO A 26 -33.22 13.18 -6.68
N ASP A 27 -32.85 12.23 -7.54
CA ASP A 27 -33.73 11.14 -8.01
C ASP A 27 -33.46 9.81 -7.28
N VAL A 28 -32.76 9.84 -6.15
CA VAL A 28 -32.48 8.69 -5.25
C VAL A 28 -33.21 8.86 -3.95
N ASP A 29 -34.10 7.91 -3.65
CA ASP A 29 -34.83 7.88 -2.39
C ASP A 29 -33.99 7.29 -1.26
N SER A 30 -33.29 6.19 -1.54
CA SER A 30 -32.36 5.58 -0.61
C SER A 30 -31.27 4.78 -1.33
N ALA A 31 -30.03 4.84 -0.81
CA ALA A 31 -28.93 4.01 -1.23
C ALA A 31 -28.28 3.35 -0.01
N VAL A 32 -28.19 2.03 -0.03
CA VAL A 32 -27.56 1.21 1.00
C VAL A 32 -26.39 0.46 0.41
N VAL A 33 -25.21 0.64 0.99
CA VAL A 33 -23.98 -0.01 0.55
C VAL A 33 -23.57 -1.09 1.56
N SER A 34 -23.18 -2.25 1.07
CA SER A 34 -22.63 -3.33 1.88
C SER A 34 -21.15 -3.55 1.55
N LEU A 35 -20.29 -3.33 2.54
CA LEU A 35 -18.86 -3.59 2.44
C LEU A 35 -18.56 -5.09 2.32
N LEU A 36 -19.34 -5.94 2.98
CA LEU A 36 -19.13 -7.38 2.99
C LEU A 36 -19.35 -8.02 1.63
N THR A 37 -20.39 -7.54 0.91
CA THR A 37 -20.76 -8.07 -0.41
C THR A 37 -20.24 -7.20 -1.56
N ASN A 38 -19.55 -6.10 -1.26
CA ASN A 38 -19.14 -5.10 -2.24
C ASN A 38 -20.28 -4.68 -3.18
N SER A 39 -21.49 -4.59 -2.64
CA SER A 39 -22.70 -4.27 -3.41
C SER A 39 -23.41 -3.04 -2.84
N MET A 40 -24.11 -2.36 -3.72
CA MET A 40 -24.98 -1.24 -3.38
C MET A 40 -26.38 -1.50 -3.93
N GLN A 41 -27.38 -1.22 -3.12
CA GLN A 41 -28.78 -1.21 -3.52
C GLN A 41 -29.27 0.23 -3.52
N VAL A 42 -29.92 0.62 -4.61
CA VAL A 42 -30.44 1.97 -4.81
C VAL A 42 -31.93 1.89 -5.11
N GLU A 43 -32.71 2.68 -4.41
CA GLU A 43 -34.11 2.95 -4.67
C GLU A 43 -34.24 4.36 -5.20
N GLY A 44 -35.04 4.54 -6.26
CA GLY A 44 -35.24 5.81 -6.92
C GLY A 44 -35.37 5.67 -8.43
N SER A 45 -35.55 6.80 -9.10
CA SER A 45 -35.72 6.91 -10.56
C SER A 45 -34.42 7.27 -11.28
N ALA A 46 -33.32 7.54 -10.58
CA ALA A 46 -32.04 7.92 -11.13
C ALA A 46 -31.52 6.93 -12.20
N SER A 47 -30.89 7.45 -13.25
CA SER A 47 -30.34 6.64 -14.33
C SER A 47 -29.09 5.86 -13.88
N ASP A 48 -28.89 4.66 -14.43
CA ASP A 48 -27.72 3.83 -14.09
C ASP A 48 -26.40 4.54 -14.40
N SER A 49 -26.35 5.33 -15.46
CA SER A 49 -25.20 6.13 -15.85
C SER A 49 -24.85 7.22 -14.84
N GLU A 50 -25.87 7.89 -14.29
CA GLU A 50 -25.69 8.92 -13.26
C GLU A 50 -25.16 8.35 -11.95
N ILE A 51 -25.75 7.22 -11.52
CA ILE A 51 -25.31 6.52 -10.31
C ILE A 51 -23.86 6.05 -10.44
N ILE A 52 -23.50 5.40 -11.56
CA ILE A 52 -22.13 4.94 -11.83
C ILE A 52 -21.17 6.13 -11.85
N GLN A 53 -21.49 7.21 -12.57
CA GLN A 53 -20.64 8.38 -12.66
C GLN A 53 -20.43 9.06 -11.29
N THR A 54 -21.46 9.07 -10.44
CA THR A 54 -21.35 9.63 -9.09
C THR A 54 -20.44 8.80 -8.20
N VAL A 55 -20.53 7.47 -8.29
CA VAL A 55 -19.61 6.57 -7.56
C VAL A 55 -18.18 6.71 -8.07
N GLU A 56 -17.99 6.85 -9.39
CA GLU A 56 -16.68 7.09 -9.99
C GLU A 56 -16.07 8.44 -9.57
N LYS A 57 -16.88 9.50 -9.52
CA LYS A 57 -16.45 10.81 -8.98
C LYS A 57 -16.07 10.74 -7.50
N ALA A 58 -16.70 9.84 -6.72
CA ALA A 58 -16.32 9.58 -5.34
C ALA A 58 -15.02 8.77 -5.21
N GLY A 59 -14.47 8.27 -6.34
CA GLY A 59 -13.19 7.56 -6.40
C GLY A 59 -13.29 6.03 -6.35
N TYR A 60 -14.49 5.47 -6.57
CA TYR A 60 -14.77 4.03 -6.53
C TYR A 60 -15.28 3.56 -7.89
N GLY A 61 -15.08 2.27 -8.20
CA GLY A 61 -15.64 1.70 -9.42
C GLY A 61 -17.06 1.16 -9.15
N ALA A 62 -18.01 1.38 -10.08
CA ALA A 62 -19.35 0.82 -10.03
C ALA A 62 -19.70 0.10 -11.33
N LYS A 63 -20.44 -1.01 -11.21
CA LYS A 63 -21.02 -1.75 -12.33
C LYS A 63 -22.44 -2.17 -11.98
N THR A 64 -23.36 -2.11 -12.95
CA THR A 64 -24.71 -2.63 -12.75
C THR A 64 -24.70 -4.14 -12.53
N ALA A 65 -25.36 -4.62 -11.51
CA ALA A 65 -25.49 -6.05 -11.22
C ALA A 65 -26.63 -6.73 -12.02
N GLY A 66 -27.17 -6.08 -13.03
CA GLY A 66 -28.34 -6.49 -13.79
C GLY A 66 -28.10 -6.60 -15.30
N GLY A 67 -27.23 -7.52 -15.72
CA GLY A 67 -27.08 -7.92 -17.10
C GLY A 67 -27.26 -9.42 -17.26
N SER A 68 -28.47 -9.86 -17.68
CA SER A 68 -28.80 -11.25 -18.05
C SER A 68 -28.88 -12.29 -16.95
N LYS A 69 -30.05 -12.90 -16.78
CA LYS A 69 -30.35 -14.01 -15.85
C LYS A 69 -29.43 -15.26 -16.00
N LYS A 70 -28.52 -15.24 -16.97
CA LYS A 70 -27.58 -16.34 -17.21
C LYS A 70 -26.23 -16.14 -16.56
N ASP A 71 -25.90 -14.87 -16.22
CA ASP A 71 -24.61 -14.53 -15.59
C ASP A 71 -24.69 -14.47 -14.05
N THR A 72 -25.92 -14.46 -13.48
CA THR A 72 -26.12 -14.36 -12.03
C THR A 72 -25.70 -15.64 -11.30
N ALA A 73 -25.95 -16.81 -11.89
CA ALA A 73 -25.53 -18.10 -11.29
C ALA A 73 -24.02 -18.31 -11.35
N SER A 74 -23.37 -17.89 -12.44
CA SER A 74 -21.91 -17.96 -12.58
C SER A 74 -21.19 -16.87 -11.77
N MET A 75 -21.82 -15.71 -11.55
CA MET A 75 -21.27 -14.64 -10.71
C MET A 75 -21.43 -14.93 -9.21
N GLU A 76 -22.48 -15.63 -8.79
CA GLU A 76 -22.61 -16.10 -7.40
C GLU A 76 -21.62 -17.24 -7.10
N GLU A 77 -21.39 -18.16 -8.03
CA GLU A 77 -20.33 -19.17 -7.89
C GLU A 77 -18.91 -18.58 -7.94
N ASP A 78 -18.66 -17.56 -8.78
CA ASP A 78 -17.37 -16.88 -8.83
C ASP A 78 -17.12 -15.94 -7.65
N GLN A 79 -18.19 -15.38 -7.03
CA GLN A 79 -18.07 -14.62 -5.77
C GLN A 79 -17.90 -15.55 -4.56
N LEU A 80 -18.41 -16.77 -4.62
CA LEU A 80 -18.15 -17.82 -3.61
C LEU A 80 -16.79 -18.50 -3.80
N LYS A 81 -16.21 -18.45 -4.98
CA LYS A 81 -14.80 -18.81 -5.19
C LYS A 81 -13.92 -17.68 -4.68
N ASP A 82 -13.46 -17.85 -3.49
CA ASP A 82 -12.55 -16.95 -2.78
C ASP A 82 -11.16 -16.89 -3.46
N THR A 83 -11.13 -16.31 -4.67
CA THR A 83 -9.92 -16.15 -5.48
C THR A 83 -8.96 -15.09 -4.92
N GLN A 84 -9.45 -14.24 -4.03
CA GLN A 84 -8.65 -13.16 -3.42
C GLN A 84 -7.83 -13.66 -2.23
N THR A 85 -8.41 -14.54 -1.40
CA THR A 85 -7.75 -15.06 -0.20
C THR A 85 -6.45 -15.82 -0.49
N PRO A 86 -6.36 -16.74 -1.50
CA PRO A 86 -5.10 -17.42 -1.76
C PRO A 86 -3.99 -16.48 -2.25
N ILE A 87 -4.33 -15.41 -2.98
CA ILE A 87 -3.38 -14.41 -3.45
C ILE A 87 -2.89 -13.55 -2.28
N LEU A 88 -3.80 -13.11 -1.42
CA LEU A 88 -3.48 -12.33 -0.22
C LEU A 88 -2.63 -13.17 0.76
N ARG A 89 -3.00 -14.43 0.96
CA ARG A 89 -2.25 -15.37 1.82
C ARG A 89 -0.82 -15.60 1.30
N LYS A 90 -0.64 -15.81 0.00
CA LYS A 90 0.70 -15.93 -0.61
C LYS A 90 1.54 -14.68 -0.39
N ARG A 91 0.98 -13.48 -0.61
CA ARG A 91 1.68 -12.21 -0.39
C ARG A 91 2.06 -12.02 1.08
N LEU A 92 1.15 -12.34 2.00
CA LEU A 92 1.41 -12.26 3.43
C LEU A 92 2.54 -13.19 3.85
N ILE A 93 2.54 -14.45 3.39
CA ILE A 93 3.60 -15.40 3.69
C ILE A 93 4.95 -14.92 3.14
N VAL A 94 4.99 -14.46 1.88
CA VAL A 94 6.24 -13.97 1.27
C VAL A 94 6.77 -12.72 1.99
N SER A 95 5.90 -11.77 2.33
CA SER A 95 6.33 -10.60 3.09
C SER A 95 6.78 -10.94 4.51
N LEU A 96 6.15 -11.94 5.15
CA LEU A 96 6.57 -12.43 6.48
C LEU A 96 7.94 -13.11 6.42
N VAL A 97 8.19 -13.93 5.41
CA VAL A 97 9.50 -14.59 5.19
C VAL A 97 10.61 -13.55 4.97
N LEU A 98 10.32 -12.45 4.27
CA LEU A 98 11.29 -11.36 4.07
C LEU A 98 11.45 -10.48 5.33
N LEU A 99 10.45 -10.39 6.16
CA LEU A 99 10.46 -9.59 7.37
C LEU A 99 11.33 -10.23 8.48
N ILE A 100 11.36 -11.58 8.56
CA ILE A 100 12.17 -12.30 9.55
C ILE A 100 13.67 -11.95 9.47
N PRO A 101 14.36 -12.07 8.31
CA PRO A 101 15.77 -11.70 8.21
C PRO A 101 15.99 -10.20 8.42
N LEU A 102 15.06 -9.36 8.00
CA LEU A 102 15.13 -7.92 8.24
C LEU A 102 15.08 -7.60 9.73
N MET A 103 14.18 -8.24 10.49
CA MET A 103 14.09 -8.09 11.95
C MET A 103 15.32 -8.67 12.64
N TYR A 104 15.86 -9.79 12.14
CA TYR A 104 17.08 -10.40 12.66
C TYR A 104 18.28 -9.44 12.55
N ILE A 105 18.47 -8.80 11.41
CA ILE A 105 19.56 -7.86 11.17
C ILE A 105 19.34 -6.56 11.93
N SER A 106 18.13 -5.99 11.89
CA SER A 106 17.84 -4.69 12.48
C SER A 106 17.81 -4.73 14.00
N MET A 107 17.11 -5.69 14.58
CA MET A 107 16.88 -5.73 16.03
C MET A 107 17.77 -6.76 16.74
N GLY A 108 18.04 -7.89 16.12
CA GLY A 108 18.83 -8.96 16.71
C GLY A 108 20.28 -8.54 16.94
N HIS A 109 20.91 -7.87 15.99
CA HIS A 109 22.29 -7.42 16.12
C HIS A 109 22.41 -6.13 16.95
N LEU A 110 21.53 -5.15 16.73
CA LEU A 110 21.60 -3.85 17.42
C LEU A 110 21.24 -3.93 18.92
N MET A 111 20.34 -4.85 19.33
CA MET A 111 19.88 -4.93 20.73
C MET A 111 20.44 -6.15 21.48
N TRP A 112 20.73 -7.25 20.81
CA TRP A 112 21.10 -8.52 21.45
C TRP A 112 22.44 -9.09 20.99
N ASP A 113 23.21 -8.35 20.19
CA ASP A 113 24.53 -8.76 19.67
C ASP A 113 24.55 -10.18 19.07
N TRP A 114 23.49 -10.54 18.35
CA TRP A 114 23.41 -11.83 17.69
C TRP A 114 24.51 -11.99 16.63
N PRO A 115 25.08 -13.20 16.47
CA PRO A 115 26.19 -13.42 15.58
C PRO A 115 25.80 -13.13 14.13
N LEU A 116 26.46 -12.15 13.53
CA LEU A 116 26.37 -11.82 12.11
C LEU A 116 27.69 -12.17 11.42
N PRO A 117 27.68 -12.44 10.11
CA PRO A 117 28.89 -12.61 9.32
C PRO A 117 29.78 -11.37 9.44
N SER A 118 31.10 -11.58 9.60
CA SER A 118 32.08 -10.52 9.84
C SER A 118 32.08 -9.41 8.78
N PHE A 119 31.75 -9.72 7.53
CA PHE A 119 31.67 -8.72 6.45
C PHE A 119 30.54 -7.69 6.65
N LEU A 120 29.52 -8.01 7.45
CA LEU A 120 28.40 -7.11 7.78
C LEU A 120 28.69 -6.27 9.03
N ILE A 121 29.42 -6.82 9.99
CA ILE A 121 29.75 -6.15 11.26
C ILE A 121 30.64 -4.94 11.01
N ASP A 122 31.65 -5.11 10.16
CA ASP A 122 32.64 -4.06 9.87
C ASP A 122 32.13 -2.97 8.92
N ASN A 123 30.96 -3.16 8.31
CA ASN A 123 30.47 -2.29 7.24
C ASN A 123 29.01 -1.86 7.46
N HIS A 124 28.77 -0.84 8.30
CA HIS A 124 27.44 -0.27 8.55
C HIS A 124 26.70 0.11 7.25
N ILE A 125 27.44 0.60 6.23
CA ILE A 125 26.84 0.95 4.94
C ILE A 125 26.33 -0.30 4.23
N ALA A 126 27.08 -1.42 4.24
CA ALA A 126 26.64 -2.68 3.64
C ALA A 126 25.36 -3.21 4.35
N MET A 127 25.33 -3.11 5.67
CA MET A 127 24.15 -3.47 6.48
C MET A 127 22.93 -2.62 6.09
N GLY A 128 23.09 -1.29 6.00
CA GLY A 128 22.02 -0.39 5.57
C GLY A 128 21.53 -0.65 4.15
N LEU A 129 22.42 -0.96 3.21
CA LEU A 129 22.07 -1.30 1.83
C LEU A 129 21.27 -2.61 1.75
N ILE A 130 21.64 -3.63 2.51
CA ILE A 130 20.90 -4.90 2.57
C ILE A 130 19.50 -4.68 3.15
N GLN A 131 19.39 -3.93 4.24
CA GLN A 131 18.10 -3.59 4.84
C GLN A 131 17.22 -2.81 3.84
N MET A 132 17.80 -1.85 3.13
CA MET A 132 17.11 -1.09 2.09
C MET A 132 16.60 -1.99 0.97
N LEU A 133 17.40 -2.95 0.52
CA LEU A 133 17.02 -3.90 -0.53
C LEU A 133 15.84 -4.80 -0.09
N PHE A 134 15.87 -5.34 1.13
CA PHE A 134 14.75 -6.10 1.69
C PHE A 134 13.50 -5.23 1.83
N THR A 135 13.62 -3.99 2.27
CA THR A 135 12.52 -3.04 2.39
C THR A 135 11.88 -2.76 1.03
N ILE A 136 12.70 -2.50 -0.01
CA ILE A 136 12.20 -2.31 -1.38
C ILE A 136 11.44 -3.55 -1.86
N ALA A 137 11.96 -4.76 -1.61
CA ALA A 137 11.29 -5.99 -2.00
C ALA A 137 9.91 -6.11 -1.34
N ILE A 138 9.80 -5.81 -0.04
CA ILE A 138 8.52 -5.83 0.70
C ILE A 138 7.56 -4.77 0.14
N LEU A 139 8.04 -3.56 -0.16
CA LEU A 139 7.24 -2.48 -0.74
C LEU A 139 6.68 -2.87 -2.12
N VAL A 140 7.50 -3.50 -2.97
CA VAL A 140 7.09 -3.96 -4.31
C VAL A 140 6.03 -5.07 -4.20
N ILE A 141 6.18 -6.02 -3.28
CA ILE A 141 5.18 -7.09 -3.08
C ILE A 141 3.83 -6.50 -2.63
N ASN A 142 3.89 -5.47 -1.79
CA ASN A 142 2.71 -4.81 -1.22
C ASN A 142 2.31 -3.52 -1.95
N GLN A 143 2.76 -3.29 -3.18
CA GLN A 143 2.51 -2.08 -3.97
C GLN A 143 1.03 -1.70 -4.10
N LYS A 144 0.10 -2.67 -3.99
CA LYS A 144 -1.34 -2.38 -4.05
C LYS A 144 -1.79 -1.39 -2.98
N PHE A 145 -1.24 -1.47 -1.76
CA PHE A 145 -1.55 -0.53 -0.67
C PHE A 145 -1.07 0.88 -1.00
N PHE A 146 0.11 1.01 -1.61
CA PHE A 146 0.66 2.31 -2.02
C PHE A 146 -0.16 2.94 -3.15
N ILE A 147 -0.55 2.13 -4.15
CA ILE A 147 -1.39 2.60 -5.26
C ILE A 147 -2.77 3.02 -4.75
N SER A 148 -3.40 2.23 -3.86
CA SER A 148 -4.68 2.55 -3.24
C SER A 148 -4.58 3.80 -2.38
N GLY A 149 -3.54 3.88 -1.55
CA GLY A 149 -3.27 5.04 -0.70
C GLY A 149 -3.05 6.33 -1.49
N PHE A 150 -2.26 6.28 -2.55
CA PHE A 150 -1.99 7.44 -3.41
C PHE A 150 -3.24 7.91 -4.16
N LYS A 151 -4.04 6.97 -4.69
CA LYS A 151 -5.35 7.29 -5.27
C LYS A 151 -6.30 7.93 -4.26
N GLY A 152 -6.27 7.46 -3.00
CA GLY A 152 -7.04 8.05 -1.90
C GLY A 152 -6.69 9.52 -1.67
N VAL A 153 -5.40 9.88 -1.71
CA VAL A 153 -4.96 11.28 -1.60
C VAL A 153 -5.43 12.11 -2.78
N LEU A 154 -5.21 11.63 -4.01
CA LEU A 154 -5.61 12.36 -5.23
C LEU A 154 -7.11 12.64 -5.28
N ASN A 155 -7.92 11.67 -4.86
CA ASN A 155 -9.39 11.81 -4.82
C ASN A 155 -9.90 12.54 -3.58
N LYS A 156 -9.00 13.15 -2.76
CA LYS A 156 -9.35 13.80 -1.49
C LYS A 156 -10.18 12.89 -0.55
N ALA A 157 -9.93 11.59 -0.63
CA ALA A 157 -10.60 10.51 0.10
C ALA A 157 -9.58 9.68 0.88
N PRO A 158 -8.89 10.27 1.89
CA PRO A 158 -7.92 9.52 2.67
C PRO A 158 -8.61 8.33 3.35
N ASN A 159 -8.01 7.15 3.19
CA ASN A 159 -8.44 5.91 3.81
C ASN A 159 -7.29 5.32 4.66
N MET A 160 -7.50 4.16 5.29
CA MET A 160 -6.46 3.49 6.08
C MET A 160 -5.20 3.20 5.26
N ASP A 161 -5.36 2.80 3.99
CA ASP A 161 -4.25 2.54 3.09
C ASP A 161 -3.40 3.79 2.85
N THR A 162 -4.05 4.96 2.79
CA THR A 162 -3.38 6.27 2.66
C THR A 162 -2.46 6.56 3.85
N LEU A 163 -2.94 6.31 5.07
CA LEU A 163 -2.15 6.55 6.29
C LEU A 163 -0.91 5.65 6.32
N VAL A 164 -1.10 4.36 6.01
CA VAL A 164 0.00 3.37 5.96
C VAL A 164 0.99 3.73 4.84
N ALA A 165 0.51 4.10 3.66
CA ALA A 165 1.36 4.47 2.53
C ALA A 165 2.18 5.73 2.81
N MET A 166 1.59 6.75 3.43
CA MET A 166 2.29 7.98 3.83
C MET A 166 3.35 7.70 4.91
N GLY A 167 3.00 6.95 5.96
CA GLY A 167 3.91 6.62 7.04
C GLY A 167 5.11 5.80 6.54
N ALA A 168 4.84 4.72 5.81
CA ALA A 168 5.89 3.86 5.26
C ALA A 168 6.74 4.60 4.21
N GLY A 169 6.12 5.42 3.36
CA GLY A 169 6.82 6.23 2.36
C GLY A 169 7.74 7.28 2.99
N ALA A 170 7.27 7.99 4.01
CA ALA A 170 8.07 8.97 4.75
C ALA A 170 9.25 8.30 5.48
N ALA A 171 9.01 7.17 6.15
CA ALA A 171 10.04 6.41 6.83
C ALA A 171 11.12 5.91 5.86
N PHE A 172 10.71 5.39 4.70
CA PHE A 172 11.62 4.94 3.66
C PHE A 172 12.45 6.08 3.08
N ALA A 173 11.83 7.23 2.77
CA ALA A 173 12.53 8.41 2.26
C ALA A 173 13.54 8.94 3.28
N TYR A 174 13.17 9.03 4.55
CA TYR A 174 14.07 9.44 5.64
C TYR A 174 15.26 8.47 5.79
N SER A 175 15.01 7.16 5.83
CA SER A 175 16.07 6.15 5.93
C SER A 175 17.04 6.20 4.75
N THR A 176 16.51 6.40 3.53
CA THR A 176 17.34 6.55 2.32
C THR A 176 18.20 7.82 2.39
N TYR A 177 17.63 8.93 2.87
CA TYR A 177 18.37 10.17 3.07
C TYR A 177 19.51 10.01 4.08
N VAL A 178 19.25 9.38 5.22
CA VAL A 178 20.27 9.13 6.27
C VAL A 178 21.38 8.26 5.72
N LEU A 179 21.05 7.17 5.02
CA LEU A 179 22.04 6.28 4.42
C LEU A 179 22.91 7.02 3.38
N TYR A 180 22.29 7.88 2.57
CA TYR A 180 23.00 8.70 1.59
C TYR A 180 23.99 9.66 2.27
N MET A 181 23.57 10.31 3.35
CA MET A 181 24.43 11.20 4.15
C MET A 181 25.62 10.45 4.78
N GLU A 182 25.39 9.25 5.31
CA GLU A 182 26.45 8.41 5.89
C GLU A 182 27.49 8.02 4.86
N VAL A 183 27.07 7.65 3.63
CA VAL A 183 27.97 7.37 2.52
C VAL A 183 28.82 8.59 2.14
N LEU A 184 28.17 9.77 2.07
CA LEU A 184 28.84 11.03 1.77
C LEU A 184 29.90 11.40 2.84
N PHE A 185 29.54 11.34 4.12
CA PHE A 185 30.47 11.63 5.23
C PHE A 185 31.66 10.69 5.23
N LYS A 186 31.44 9.38 4.99
CA LYS A 186 32.53 8.42 4.91
C LYS A 186 33.46 8.70 3.75
N LYS A 187 32.92 9.15 2.59
CA LYS A 187 33.71 9.54 1.42
C LYS A 187 34.55 10.79 1.70
N ILE A 188 33.93 11.81 2.33
CA ILE A 188 34.64 13.07 2.70
C ILE A 188 35.76 12.78 3.69
N LYS A 189 35.50 12.01 4.76
CA LYS A 189 36.50 11.63 5.74
C LYS A 189 37.69 10.90 5.10
N LYS A 190 37.44 9.94 4.21
CA LYS A 190 38.49 9.24 3.46
C LYS A 190 39.32 10.18 2.59
N THR A 191 38.68 11.20 2.00
CA THR A 191 39.38 12.20 1.19
C THR A 191 40.25 13.12 2.04
N CYS A 192 39.76 13.54 3.22
CA CYS A 192 40.56 14.33 4.18
C CYS A 192 41.78 13.53 4.69
N ASP A 193 41.58 12.26 5.06
CA ASP A 193 42.69 11.39 5.51
C ASP A 193 43.74 11.18 4.43
N LEU A 194 43.37 11.16 3.12
CA LEU A 194 44.30 11.08 2.01
C LEU A 194 45.06 12.38 1.81
N ILE A 195 44.42 13.54 1.99
CA ILE A 195 45.09 14.85 1.88
C ILE A 195 46.07 15.04 3.03
N ASP A 196 45.74 14.67 4.25
CA ASP A 196 46.63 14.72 5.40
C ASP A 196 47.85 13.81 5.20
N LYS A 197 47.66 12.59 4.69
CA LYS A 197 48.78 11.70 4.33
C LYS A 197 49.66 12.27 3.20
N ALA A 198 49.04 12.91 2.21
CA ALA A 198 49.81 13.55 1.14
C ALA A 198 50.64 14.76 1.64
N ASN A 199 50.07 15.55 2.56
CA ASN A 199 50.83 16.65 3.21
C ASN A 199 51.97 16.14 4.10
N TYR A 200 51.83 14.99 4.75
CA TYR A 200 52.95 14.37 5.49
C TYR A 200 54.07 13.85 4.62
N PHE A 201 53.85 13.65 3.32
CA PHE A 201 54.86 13.14 2.38
C PHE A 201 55.62 14.27 1.67
N VAL A 202 55.15 15.52 1.82
CA VAL A 202 55.75 16.72 1.17
C VAL A 202 56.61 17.55 2.16
N LEU A 203 56.62 17.21 3.44
CA LEU A 203 57.51 17.75 4.48
C LEU A 203 58.62 16.77 4.82
#